data_7440b82a0142eb858c1d81a369f4390a
#
_entry.id   7440b82a0142eb858c1d81a369f4390a
#
_cell.length_a   1.000
_cell.length_b   1.000
_cell.length_c   1.000
_cell.angle_alpha   90.00
_cell.angle_beta   90.00
_cell.angle_gamma   90.00
#
_symmetry.space_group_name_H-M   'P 1'
#
loop_
_entity.id
_entity.type
_entity.pdbx_description
1 polymer ?
#
loop_
_entity_poly.entity_id
_entity_poly.type
_entity_poly.pdbx_seq_one_letter_code
_entity_poly.pdbx_strand_id
1 'polypeptide(L)'
;RNLLNSKLAELETYLNADVIVYYGEIFDSVEIQMKKIVEELQSEKEPHSICYIILTTPGGSLNPVNRMVTILRHFYTEVNFIVPNYAYSAGTIFCMSGDNILMNYFSALGPVDPQVQNKDGKLVAALGYLDKINDLLIKAQNNTISQAEFLILKDFDLAELRAYEQAKELAVDLIMKWLVKYKFKDWAVHSDGSSVTTEEKKERATEIANTLSNNNIWKSHGRAINMQELENMNLKINDYGKNTELCNLIDSYYSVLTDYVTKYQTRVFVHTRRFL
;
A
#
# COMPACT_ATOMS: atom_id res chain seq x y z
N ARG A 1 -22.46 12.43 10.71
CA ARG A 1 -21.59 11.86 11.76
C ARG A 1 -22.24 10.67 12.45
N ASN A 2 -23.44 10.83 13.06
CA ASN A 2 -24.09 9.73 13.79
C ASN A 2 -24.27 8.46 12.95
N LEU A 3 -24.61 8.58 11.67
CA LEU A 3 -24.76 7.43 10.78
C LEU A 3 -23.40 6.76 10.49
N LEU A 4 -22.33 7.53 10.29
CA LEU A 4 -20.97 6.97 10.14
C LEU A 4 -20.56 6.17 11.39
N ASN A 5 -20.76 6.76 12.57
CA ASN A 5 -20.45 6.09 13.84
C ASN A 5 -21.26 4.80 14.02
N SER A 6 -22.58 4.83 13.69
CA SER A 6 -23.42 3.63 13.77
C SER A 6 -22.91 2.52 12.84
N LYS A 7 -22.58 2.86 11.59
CA LYS A 7 -22.09 1.88 10.61
C LYS A 7 -20.70 1.35 10.96
N LEU A 8 -19.85 2.18 11.54
CA LEU A 8 -18.55 1.73 12.05
C LEU A 8 -18.71 0.75 13.20
N ALA A 9 -19.61 1.04 14.15
CA ALA A 9 -19.89 0.17 15.29
C ALA A 9 -20.44 -1.21 14.87
N GLU A 10 -21.28 -1.25 13.82
CA GLU A 10 -21.75 -2.51 13.23
C GLU A 10 -20.56 -3.35 12.71
N LEU A 11 -19.60 -2.72 12.00
CA LEU A 11 -18.37 -3.37 11.51
C LEU A 11 -17.47 -3.85 12.66
N GLU A 12 -17.21 -3.00 13.66
CA GLU A 12 -16.40 -3.37 14.84
C GLU A 12 -17.00 -4.55 15.59
N THR A 13 -18.32 -4.55 15.75
CA THR A 13 -19.03 -5.67 16.40
C THR A 13 -18.89 -6.96 15.61
N TYR A 14 -19.07 -6.91 14.28
CA TYR A 14 -18.96 -8.07 13.42
C TYR A 14 -17.54 -8.63 13.38
N LEU A 15 -16.54 -7.76 13.27
CA LEU A 15 -15.12 -8.13 13.18
C LEU A 15 -14.51 -8.47 14.54
N ASN A 16 -15.15 -8.07 15.63
CA ASN A 16 -14.63 -8.15 17.01
C ASN A 16 -13.21 -7.56 17.09
N ALA A 17 -13.03 -6.35 16.57
CA ALA A 17 -11.73 -5.71 16.39
C ALA A 17 -11.85 -4.18 16.34
N ASP A 18 -10.75 -3.48 16.54
CA ASP A 18 -10.70 -2.05 16.23
C ASP A 18 -10.77 -1.83 14.72
N VAL A 19 -11.56 -0.85 14.28
CA VAL A 19 -11.63 -0.43 12.88
C VAL A 19 -11.14 1.01 12.75
N ILE A 20 -10.08 1.20 11.98
CA ILE A 20 -9.52 2.51 11.63
C ILE A 20 -9.79 2.74 10.14
N VAL A 21 -10.44 3.85 9.83
CA VAL A 21 -10.73 4.23 8.45
C VAL A 21 -9.77 5.33 8.03
N TYR A 22 -9.11 5.14 6.89
CA TYR A 22 -8.26 6.13 6.27
C TYR A 22 -8.70 6.37 4.81
N TYR A 23 -9.05 7.60 4.49
CA TYR A 23 -9.43 8.02 3.15
C TYR A 23 -8.62 9.24 2.73
N GLY A 24 -7.93 9.18 1.60
CA GLY A 24 -7.20 10.31 1.01
C GLY A 24 -5.70 10.06 0.87
N GLU A 25 -4.98 11.13 0.53
CA GLU A 25 -3.54 11.10 0.30
C GLU A 25 -2.75 10.88 1.60
N ILE A 26 -1.67 10.10 1.53
CA ILE A 26 -0.74 9.87 2.66
C ILE A 26 0.35 10.95 2.61
N PHE A 27 0.27 11.93 3.48
CA PHE A 27 1.20 13.06 3.58
C PHE A 27 2.04 13.02 4.86
N ASP A 28 3.14 13.74 4.86
CA ASP A 28 4.02 13.81 6.02
C ASP A 28 3.28 14.39 7.25
N SER A 29 3.53 13.79 8.40
CA SER A 29 2.92 14.08 9.70
C SER A 29 1.56 13.40 9.97
N VAL A 30 0.93 12.69 9.00
CA VAL A 30 -0.31 11.95 9.26
C VAL A 30 -0.11 10.83 10.31
N GLU A 31 1.10 10.30 10.43
CA GLU A 31 1.45 9.30 11.43
C GLU A 31 1.35 9.83 12.87
N ILE A 32 1.46 11.14 13.08
CA ILE A 32 1.28 11.76 14.40
C ILE A 32 -0.19 11.66 14.81
N GLN A 33 -1.10 11.89 13.87
CA GLN A 33 -2.53 11.72 14.10
C GLN A 33 -2.87 10.25 14.31
N MET A 34 -2.34 9.35 13.48
CA MET A 34 -2.52 7.90 13.65
C MET A 34 -2.07 7.42 15.02
N LYS A 35 -0.91 7.92 15.51
CA LYS A 35 -0.42 7.60 16.86
C LYS A 35 -1.44 7.95 17.94
N LYS A 36 -1.97 9.17 17.93
CA LYS A 36 -2.97 9.62 18.92
C LYS A 36 -4.21 8.75 18.88
N ILE A 37 -4.73 8.48 17.69
CA ILE A 37 -5.94 7.68 17.49
C ILE A 37 -5.74 6.26 18.03
N VAL A 38 -4.61 5.62 17.72
CA VAL A 38 -4.30 4.27 18.21
C VAL A 38 -4.12 4.25 19.72
N GLU A 39 -3.41 5.24 20.29
CA GLU A 39 -3.25 5.37 21.75
C GLU A 39 -4.59 5.56 22.47
N GLU A 40 -5.52 6.33 21.88
CA GLU A 40 -6.88 6.51 22.41
C GLU A 40 -7.68 5.20 22.39
N LEU A 41 -7.66 4.45 21.29
CA LEU A 41 -8.30 3.15 21.19
C LEU A 41 -7.73 2.16 22.21
N GLN A 42 -6.43 2.12 22.35
CA GLN A 42 -5.72 1.19 23.22
C GLN A 42 -5.71 1.61 24.69
N SER A 43 -6.18 2.81 25.02
CA SER A 43 -6.41 3.26 26.41
C SER A 43 -7.72 2.75 27.01
N GLU A 44 -8.53 2.05 26.24
CA GLU A 44 -9.80 1.46 26.71
C GLU A 44 -9.52 0.34 27.73
N LYS A 45 -10.54 0.04 28.56
CA LYS A 45 -10.40 -0.95 29.63
C LYS A 45 -10.13 -2.37 29.11
N GLU A 46 -10.69 -2.67 27.93
CA GLU A 46 -10.54 -3.97 27.25
C GLU A 46 -10.15 -3.69 25.78
N PRO A 47 -8.87 -3.36 25.50
CA PRO A 47 -8.44 -3.01 24.16
C PRO A 47 -8.39 -4.25 23.26
N HIS A 48 -8.76 -4.08 21.99
CA HIS A 48 -8.62 -5.14 20.99
C HIS A 48 -7.17 -5.37 20.63
N SER A 49 -6.81 -6.62 20.38
CA SER A 49 -5.48 -7.01 19.87
C SER A 49 -5.43 -7.10 18.34
N ILE A 50 -6.59 -6.98 17.67
CA ILE A 50 -6.77 -7.04 16.22
C ILE A 50 -7.25 -5.69 15.71
N CYS A 51 -6.67 -5.23 14.60
CA CYS A 51 -7.08 -4.02 13.93
C CYS A 51 -7.40 -4.29 12.46
N TYR A 52 -8.50 -3.70 11.96
CA TYR A 52 -8.80 -3.60 10.54
C TYR A 52 -8.66 -2.15 10.07
N ILE A 53 -7.95 -1.96 8.97
CA ILE A 53 -7.80 -0.65 8.34
C ILE A 53 -8.61 -0.64 7.05
N ILE A 54 -9.69 0.14 7.03
CA ILE A 54 -10.43 0.42 5.79
C ILE A 54 -9.66 1.54 5.08
N LEU A 55 -9.01 1.18 3.98
CA LEU A 55 -8.07 2.05 3.27
C LEU A 55 -8.58 2.42 1.88
N THR A 56 -8.66 3.72 1.61
CA THR A 56 -8.83 4.26 0.25
C THR A 56 -7.85 5.41 0.07
N THR A 57 -6.86 5.24 -0.83
CA THR A 57 -5.79 6.23 -0.99
C THR A 57 -5.17 6.20 -2.39
N PRO A 58 -4.89 7.36 -2.98
CA PRO A 58 -4.06 7.45 -4.19
C PRO A 58 -2.57 7.15 -3.91
N GLY A 59 -2.17 7.05 -2.64
CA GLY A 59 -0.78 6.91 -2.21
C GLY A 59 -0.24 8.17 -1.56
N GLY A 60 1.05 8.42 -1.70
CA GLY A 60 1.76 9.56 -1.14
C GLY A 60 3.13 9.20 -0.58
N SER A 61 3.53 9.78 0.55
CA SER A 61 4.85 9.59 1.16
C SER A 61 5.01 8.22 1.84
N LEU A 62 6.17 7.57 1.67
CA LEU A 62 6.49 6.29 2.31
C LEU A 62 6.94 6.43 3.77
N ASN A 63 7.52 7.56 4.14
CA ASN A 63 8.00 7.76 5.51
C ASN A 63 6.87 7.68 6.54
N PRO A 64 5.73 8.37 6.37
CA PRO A 64 4.57 8.20 7.25
C PRO A 64 4.05 6.76 7.25
N VAL A 65 4.01 6.07 6.10
CA VAL A 65 3.58 4.66 6.04
C VAL A 65 4.43 3.80 6.96
N ASN A 66 5.77 3.89 6.87
CA ASN A 66 6.66 3.11 7.72
C ASN A 66 6.45 3.39 9.22
N ARG A 67 6.20 4.66 9.58
CA ARG A 67 5.89 5.05 10.97
C ARG A 67 4.51 4.55 11.40
N MET A 68 3.49 4.64 10.55
CA MET A 68 2.15 4.09 10.84
C MET A 68 2.20 2.59 11.07
N VAL A 69 2.93 1.84 10.24
CA VAL A 69 3.15 0.40 10.46
C VAL A 69 3.81 0.14 11.82
N THR A 70 4.82 0.93 12.18
CA THR A 70 5.48 0.80 13.49
C THR A 70 4.52 1.02 14.65
N ILE A 71 3.65 2.04 14.57
CA ILE A 71 2.63 2.35 15.57
C ILE A 71 1.63 1.19 15.68
N LEU A 72 1.05 0.76 14.56
CA LEU A 72 0.05 -0.31 14.54
C LEU A 72 0.62 -1.61 15.11
N ARG A 73 1.84 -1.98 14.70
CA ARG A 73 2.50 -3.21 15.15
C ARG A 73 3.06 -3.16 16.58
N HIS A 74 3.09 -1.99 17.19
CA HIS A 74 3.36 -1.85 18.61
C HIS A 74 2.16 -2.26 19.47
N PHE A 75 0.96 -1.93 19.03
CA PHE A 75 -0.26 -2.12 19.79
C PHE A 75 -1.07 -3.37 19.39
N TYR A 76 -1.03 -3.76 18.10
CA TYR A 76 -1.85 -4.85 17.57
C TYR A 76 -0.99 -6.06 17.18
N THR A 77 -1.46 -7.24 17.58
CA THR A 77 -0.84 -8.53 17.19
C THR A 77 -1.22 -8.93 15.76
N GLU A 78 -2.39 -8.47 15.31
CA GLU A 78 -2.89 -8.69 13.95
C GLU A 78 -3.41 -7.38 13.36
N VAL A 79 -2.97 -7.09 12.13
CA VAL A 79 -3.39 -5.90 11.36
C VAL A 79 -3.85 -6.34 9.99
N ASN A 80 -5.11 -6.06 9.67
CA ASN A 80 -5.75 -6.43 8.42
C ASN A 80 -6.13 -5.19 7.62
N PHE A 81 -6.08 -5.28 6.30
CA PHE A 81 -6.51 -4.19 5.43
C PHE A 81 -7.78 -4.59 4.68
N ILE A 82 -8.76 -3.71 4.67
CA ILE A 82 -9.95 -3.77 3.81
C ILE A 82 -9.81 -2.66 2.77
N VAL A 83 -9.81 -3.03 1.50
CA VAL A 83 -9.72 -2.09 0.37
C VAL A 83 -11.05 -2.09 -0.37
N PRO A 84 -11.99 -1.19 -0.05
CA PRO A 84 -13.30 -1.18 -0.69
C PRO A 84 -13.25 -0.69 -2.15
N ASN A 85 -12.27 0.16 -2.48
CA ASN A 85 -12.13 0.76 -3.80
C ASN A 85 -10.67 0.63 -4.29
N TYR A 86 -9.79 1.53 -3.86
CA TYR A 86 -8.38 1.49 -4.28
C TYR A 86 -7.41 1.88 -3.18
N ALA A 87 -6.21 1.28 -3.24
CA ALA A 87 -5.06 1.68 -2.43
C ALA A 87 -3.80 1.65 -3.31
N TYR A 88 -3.44 2.80 -3.91
CA TYR A 88 -2.37 2.89 -4.91
C TYR A 88 -1.03 3.29 -4.29
N SER A 89 0.07 2.96 -4.97
CA SER A 89 1.43 3.39 -4.63
C SER A 89 1.79 3.10 -3.16
N ALA A 90 2.06 4.12 -2.33
CA ALA A 90 2.32 3.99 -0.90
C ALA A 90 1.19 3.26 -0.15
N GLY A 91 -0.06 3.36 -0.64
CA GLY A 91 -1.19 2.58 -0.10
C GLY A 91 -1.07 1.08 -0.36
N THR A 92 -0.59 0.68 -1.55
CA THR A 92 -0.26 -0.72 -1.84
C THR A 92 0.82 -1.21 -0.88
N ILE A 93 1.89 -0.44 -0.70
CA ILE A 93 2.98 -0.78 0.23
C ILE A 93 2.46 -0.90 1.66
N PHE A 94 1.54 -0.03 2.07
CA PHE A 94 0.90 -0.11 3.39
C PHE A 94 0.12 -1.42 3.55
N CYS A 95 -0.65 -1.84 2.54
CA CYS A 95 -1.36 -3.12 2.55
C CYS A 95 -0.42 -4.33 2.71
N MET A 96 0.82 -4.27 2.16
CA MET A 96 1.81 -5.35 2.30
C MET A 96 2.32 -5.53 3.73
N SER A 97 2.04 -4.58 4.63
CA SER A 97 2.32 -4.71 6.06
C SER A 97 1.24 -5.47 6.84
N GLY A 98 0.12 -5.84 6.19
CA GLY A 98 -1.00 -6.55 6.81
C GLY A 98 -0.78 -8.06 6.92
N ASP A 99 -1.44 -8.66 7.90
CA ASP A 99 -1.58 -10.12 7.97
C ASP A 99 -2.55 -10.59 6.88
N ASN A 100 -3.63 -9.86 6.69
CA ASN A 100 -4.60 -10.12 5.63
C ASN A 100 -4.90 -8.85 4.82
N ILE A 101 -5.18 -9.05 3.53
CA ILE A 101 -5.68 -8.03 2.63
C ILE A 101 -7.03 -8.53 2.13
N LEU A 102 -8.09 -7.78 2.43
CA LEU A 102 -9.46 -8.08 2.06
C LEU A 102 -9.85 -7.18 0.87
N MET A 103 -10.25 -7.79 -0.21
CA MET A 103 -10.67 -7.11 -1.44
C MET A 103 -11.97 -7.73 -1.96
N ASN A 104 -12.63 -7.06 -2.90
CA ASN A 104 -13.71 -7.64 -3.71
C ASN A 104 -13.41 -7.43 -5.21
N TYR A 105 -14.37 -7.75 -6.07
CA TYR A 105 -14.20 -7.63 -7.53
C TYR A 105 -13.91 -6.21 -8.02
N PHE A 106 -14.29 -5.18 -7.26
CA PHE A 106 -14.10 -3.77 -7.61
C PHE A 106 -12.81 -3.19 -7.02
N SER A 107 -12.26 -3.81 -6.00
CA SER A 107 -11.07 -3.36 -5.30
C SER A 107 -9.82 -3.42 -6.19
N ALA A 108 -8.95 -2.44 -6.02
CA ALA A 108 -7.67 -2.40 -6.73
C ALA A 108 -6.52 -1.94 -5.85
N LEU A 109 -5.38 -2.58 -5.99
CA LEU A 109 -4.08 -2.03 -5.61
C LEU A 109 -3.43 -1.37 -6.84
N GLY A 110 -2.29 -0.74 -6.67
CA GLY A 110 -1.55 -0.12 -7.77
C GLY A 110 -0.07 -0.47 -7.77
N PRO A 111 0.63 -0.18 -8.88
CA PRO A 111 2.08 -0.24 -8.92
C PRO A 111 2.73 0.61 -7.86
N VAL A 112 3.91 0.19 -7.41
CA VAL A 112 4.65 0.86 -6.32
C VAL A 112 5.89 1.59 -6.81
N ASP A 113 5.95 1.89 -8.11
CA ASP A 113 7.01 2.67 -8.69
C ASP A 113 7.03 4.10 -8.09
N PRO A 114 8.18 4.55 -7.54
CA PRO A 114 8.26 5.88 -6.94
C PRO A 114 7.99 6.96 -8.00
N GLN A 115 7.21 7.96 -7.61
CA GLN A 115 7.02 9.16 -8.41
C GLN A 115 7.95 10.26 -7.92
N VAL A 116 8.50 11.00 -8.85
CA VAL A 116 9.41 12.11 -8.58
C VAL A 116 8.96 13.34 -9.36
N GLN A 117 9.25 14.51 -8.82
CA GLN A 117 9.01 15.75 -9.56
C GLN A 117 10.13 15.97 -10.56
N ASN A 118 9.76 16.17 -11.83
CA ASN A 118 10.70 16.61 -12.84
C ASN A 118 11.01 18.12 -12.71
N LYS A 119 11.90 18.64 -13.58
CA LYS A 119 12.28 20.07 -13.60
C LYS A 119 11.07 21.03 -13.75
N ASP A 120 9.96 20.54 -14.32
CA ASP A 120 8.72 21.32 -14.50
C ASP A 120 7.74 21.17 -13.33
N GLY A 121 8.14 20.47 -12.24
CA GLY A 121 7.30 20.20 -11.09
C GLY A 121 6.22 19.13 -11.31
N LYS A 122 6.26 18.41 -12.44
CA LYS A 122 5.31 17.32 -12.73
C LYS A 122 5.80 16.02 -12.09
N LEU A 123 4.88 15.28 -11.47
CA LEU A 123 5.14 13.93 -11.00
C LEU A 123 5.29 12.98 -12.19
N VAL A 124 6.39 12.26 -12.24
CA VAL A 124 6.74 11.28 -13.26
C VAL A 124 7.28 10.02 -12.61
N ALA A 125 7.09 8.86 -13.24
CA ALA A 125 7.63 7.61 -12.76
C ALA A 125 9.17 7.64 -12.78
N ALA A 126 9.82 7.54 -11.61
CA ALA A 126 11.27 7.53 -11.48
C ALA A 126 11.92 6.42 -12.30
N LEU A 127 11.27 5.25 -12.39
CA LEU A 127 11.77 4.11 -13.16
C LEU A 127 11.89 4.40 -14.65
N GLY A 128 11.01 5.21 -15.22
CA GLY A 128 11.10 5.61 -16.63
C GLY A 128 12.38 6.40 -16.93
N TYR A 129 12.84 7.22 -15.97
CA TYR A 129 14.15 7.89 -16.06
C TYR A 129 15.30 6.91 -15.92
N LEU A 130 15.26 6.02 -14.92
CA LEU A 130 16.31 5.02 -14.69
C LEU A 130 16.48 4.09 -15.90
N ASP A 131 15.38 3.58 -16.46
CA ASP A 131 15.40 2.71 -17.64
C ASP A 131 16.00 3.46 -18.85
N LYS A 132 15.56 4.72 -19.07
CA LYS A 132 16.10 5.52 -20.19
C LYS A 132 17.59 5.83 -20.05
N ILE A 133 18.05 6.12 -18.84
CA ILE A 133 19.46 6.36 -18.58
C ILE A 133 20.27 5.07 -18.79
N ASN A 134 19.79 3.93 -18.30
CA ASN A 134 20.45 2.65 -18.54
C ASN A 134 20.58 2.34 -20.04
N ASP A 135 19.53 2.58 -20.82
CA ASP A 135 19.58 2.43 -22.28
C ASP A 135 20.65 3.30 -22.91
N LEU A 136 20.77 4.56 -22.49
CA LEU A 136 21.79 5.50 -22.99
C LEU A 136 23.19 5.10 -22.57
N LEU A 137 23.38 4.59 -21.35
CA LEU A 137 24.68 4.07 -20.88
C LEU A 137 25.11 2.82 -21.67
N ILE A 138 24.20 1.89 -21.95
CA ILE A 138 24.45 0.71 -22.78
C ILE A 138 24.87 1.14 -24.20
N LYS A 139 24.18 2.13 -24.80
CA LYS A 139 24.54 2.67 -26.10
C LYS A 139 25.90 3.33 -26.06
N ALA A 140 26.25 4.06 -25.00
CA ALA A 140 27.55 4.68 -24.83
C ALA A 140 28.68 3.62 -24.72
N GLN A 141 28.48 2.56 -23.93
CA GLN A 141 29.42 1.45 -23.79
C GLN A 141 29.65 0.73 -25.12
N ASN A 142 28.62 0.60 -25.95
CA ASN A 142 28.68 -0.04 -27.26
C ASN A 142 29.12 0.92 -28.39
N ASN A 143 29.47 2.18 -28.08
CA ASN A 143 29.81 3.22 -29.06
C ASN A 143 28.68 3.46 -30.10
N THR A 144 27.42 3.29 -29.72
CA THR A 144 26.25 3.49 -30.59
C THR A 144 25.40 4.70 -30.18
N ILE A 145 25.83 5.44 -29.16
CA ILE A 145 25.13 6.65 -28.70
C ILE A 145 25.31 7.79 -29.73
N SER A 146 24.19 8.44 -30.09
CA SER A 146 24.25 9.64 -30.94
C SER A 146 24.69 10.86 -30.15
N GLN A 147 25.13 11.90 -30.86
CA GLN A 147 25.51 13.18 -30.22
C GLN A 147 24.34 13.80 -29.44
N ALA A 148 23.10 13.71 -29.94
CA ALA A 148 21.92 14.21 -29.26
C ALA A 148 21.63 13.44 -27.97
N GLU A 149 21.72 12.11 -28.01
CA GLU A 149 21.54 11.25 -26.83
C GLU A 149 22.65 11.49 -25.79
N PHE A 150 23.88 11.72 -26.21
CA PHE A 150 24.98 12.05 -25.31
C PHE A 150 24.75 13.38 -24.59
N LEU A 151 24.23 14.40 -25.28
CA LEU A 151 23.88 15.68 -24.66
C LEU A 151 22.76 15.51 -23.61
N ILE A 152 21.77 14.68 -23.90
CA ILE A 152 20.73 14.34 -22.94
C ILE A 152 21.33 13.65 -21.70
N LEU A 153 22.17 12.64 -21.89
CA LEU A 153 22.83 11.92 -20.79
C LEU A 153 23.69 12.85 -19.92
N LYS A 154 24.41 13.80 -20.53
CA LYS A 154 25.28 14.78 -19.83
C LYS A 154 24.46 15.75 -18.95
N ASP A 155 23.21 16.03 -19.30
CA ASP A 155 22.35 16.98 -18.57
C ASP A 155 21.64 16.37 -17.34
N PHE A 156 21.82 15.06 -17.09
CA PHE A 156 21.25 14.41 -15.92
C PHE A 156 22.05 14.71 -14.66
N ASP A 157 21.32 15.02 -13.59
CA ASP A 157 21.90 15.15 -12.25
C ASP A 157 22.06 13.77 -11.60
N LEU A 158 23.31 13.38 -11.31
CA LEU A 158 23.62 12.10 -10.68
C LEU A 158 23.04 11.98 -9.26
N ALA A 159 22.89 13.09 -8.54
CA ALA A 159 22.28 13.06 -7.20
C ALA A 159 20.78 12.80 -7.28
N GLU A 160 20.11 13.40 -8.27
CA GLU A 160 18.69 13.13 -8.54
C GLU A 160 18.49 11.66 -8.95
N LEU A 161 19.37 11.14 -9.81
CA LEU A 161 19.34 9.74 -10.22
C LEU A 161 19.46 8.80 -9.02
N ARG A 162 20.43 9.07 -8.13
CA ARG A 162 20.62 8.25 -6.91
C ARG A 162 19.42 8.31 -5.98
N ALA A 163 18.76 9.47 -5.86
CA ALA A 163 17.55 9.60 -5.08
C ALA A 163 16.40 8.72 -5.63
N TYR A 164 16.30 8.59 -6.95
CA TYR A 164 15.32 7.71 -7.60
C TYR A 164 15.58 6.23 -7.31
N GLU A 165 16.85 5.81 -7.41
CA GLU A 165 17.27 4.46 -7.05
C GLU A 165 16.94 4.15 -5.59
N GLN A 166 17.29 5.05 -4.67
CA GLN A 166 17.02 4.88 -3.24
C GLN A 166 15.53 4.80 -2.92
N ALA A 167 14.69 5.60 -3.59
CA ALA A 167 13.24 5.53 -3.41
C ALA A 167 12.67 4.16 -3.86
N LYS A 168 13.18 3.61 -4.98
CA LYS A 168 12.84 2.26 -5.44
C LYS A 168 13.31 1.19 -4.45
N GLU A 169 14.58 1.26 -4.05
CA GLU A 169 15.18 0.32 -3.09
C GLU A 169 14.35 0.29 -1.79
N LEU A 170 14.00 1.47 -1.25
CA LEU A 170 13.19 1.57 -0.03
C LEU A 170 11.82 0.91 -0.19
N ALA A 171 11.12 1.14 -1.29
CA ALA A 171 9.80 0.55 -1.54
C ALA A 171 9.89 -0.99 -1.59
N VAL A 172 10.87 -1.53 -2.32
CA VAL A 172 11.10 -2.97 -2.43
C VAL A 172 11.47 -3.57 -1.07
N ASP A 173 12.39 -2.95 -0.33
CA ASP A 173 12.82 -3.42 0.99
C ASP A 173 11.68 -3.47 2.01
N LEU A 174 10.81 -2.45 2.04
CA LEU A 174 9.66 -2.42 2.93
C LEU A 174 8.67 -3.53 2.60
N ILE A 175 8.35 -3.74 1.32
CA ILE A 175 7.45 -4.82 0.89
C ILE A 175 8.02 -6.17 1.28
N MET A 176 9.27 -6.46 0.93
CA MET A 176 9.93 -7.73 1.26
C MET A 176 9.91 -8.00 2.77
N LYS A 177 10.34 -7.00 3.55
CA LYS A 177 10.39 -7.09 5.01
C LYS A 177 9.03 -7.40 5.62
N TRP A 178 7.98 -6.71 5.18
CA TRP A 178 6.65 -6.85 5.77
C TRP A 178 5.93 -8.10 5.29
N LEU A 179 6.06 -8.49 4.03
CA LEU A 179 5.51 -9.75 3.55
C LEU A 179 6.08 -10.94 4.31
N VAL A 180 7.40 -11.01 4.48
CA VAL A 180 8.04 -12.09 5.24
C VAL A 180 7.62 -12.08 6.70
N LYS A 181 7.60 -10.90 7.33
CA LYS A 181 7.37 -10.78 8.77
C LYS A 181 5.91 -10.97 9.17
N TYR A 182 4.97 -10.53 8.32
CA TYR A 182 3.55 -10.49 8.67
C TYR A 182 2.71 -11.39 7.76
N LYS A 183 2.63 -11.10 6.49
CA LYS A 183 1.76 -11.81 5.53
C LYS A 183 2.09 -13.30 5.43
N PHE A 184 3.37 -13.65 5.44
CA PHE A 184 3.85 -15.03 5.29
C PHE A 184 4.23 -15.70 6.63
N LYS A 185 3.91 -15.05 7.78
CA LYS A 185 4.27 -15.61 9.09
C LYS A 185 3.75 -17.04 9.27
N ASP A 186 2.50 -17.28 8.87
CA ASP A 186 1.80 -18.56 9.03
C ASP A 186 1.90 -19.49 7.81
N TRP A 187 2.64 -19.09 6.77
CA TRP A 187 2.90 -19.94 5.62
C TRP A 187 4.00 -20.94 5.94
N ALA A 188 3.59 -22.08 6.52
CA ALA A 188 4.49 -23.13 7.02
C ALA A 188 4.56 -24.36 6.11
N VAL A 189 3.56 -24.58 5.23
CA VAL A 189 3.43 -25.79 4.44
C VAL A 189 2.97 -25.44 3.02
N HIS A 190 3.56 -26.08 2.02
CA HIS A 190 3.12 -26.03 0.63
C HIS A 190 1.86 -26.88 0.40
N SER A 191 1.24 -26.74 -0.76
CA SER A 191 0.04 -27.51 -1.15
C SER A 191 0.31 -29.02 -1.26
N ASP A 192 1.56 -29.43 -1.49
CA ASP A 192 2.01 -30.83 -1.54
C ASP A 192 2.38 -31.41 -0.17
N GLY A 193 2.29 -30.61 0.91
CA GLY A 193 2.61 -31.00 2.28
C GLY A 193 4.07 -30.82 2.68
N SER A 194 4.94 -30.34 1.80
CA SER A 194 6.33 -30.01 2.15
C SER A 194 6.43 -28.73 3.00
N SER A 195 7.47 -28.66 3.84
CA SER A 195 7.70 -27.48 4.71
C SER A 195 8.20 -26.29 3.92
N VAL A 196 7.70 -25.11 4.25
CA VAL A 196 8.14 -23.83 3.70
C VAL A 196 9.32 -23.29 4.51
N THR A 197 10.40 -22.97 3.84
CA THR A 197 11.61 -22.37 4.43
C THR A 197 11.52 -20.85 4.53
N THR A 198 12.38 -20.26 5.35
CA THR A 198 12.51 -18.79 5.44
C THR A 198 13.03 -18.20 4.12
N GLU A 199 13.89 -18.91 3.42
CA GLU A 199 14.44 -18.51 2.12
C GLU A 199 13.35 -18.45 1.06
N GLU A 200 12.48 -19.43 0.97
CA GLU A 200 11.32 -19.43 0.05
C GLU A 200 10.36 -18.26 0.33
N LYS A 201 10.12 -17.92 1.61
CA LYS A 201 9.34 -16.72 1.98
C LYS A 201 10.00 -15.44 1.46
N LYS A 202 11.33 -15.32 1.58
CA LYS A 202 12.08 -14.16 1.08
C LYS A 202 12.08 -14.09 -0.45
N GLU A 203 12.30 -15.21 -1.13
CA GLU A 203 12.25 -15.30 -2.59
C GLU A 203 10.88 -14.85 -3.11
N ARG A 204 9.81 -15.40 -2.52
CA ARG A 204 8.43 -15.01 -2.86
C ARG A 204 8.16 -13.52 -2.62
N ALA A 205 8.59 -13.00 -1.49
CA ALA A 205 8.44 -11.58 -1.18
C ALA A 205 9.21 -10.69 -2.16
N THR A 206 10.40 -11.13 -2.58
CA THR A 206 11.24 -10.45 -3.58
C THR A 206 10.57 -10.43 -4.95
N GLU A 207 10.03 -11.57 -5.40
CA GLU A 207 9.30 -11.66 -6.66
C GLU A 207 8.10 -10.71 -6.70
N ILE A 208 7.29 -10.69 -5.63
CA ILE A 208 6.12 -9.81 -5.52
C ILE A 208 6.56 -8.34 -5.52
N ALA A 209 7.55 -7.98 -4.71
CA ALA A 209 8.04 -6.60 -4.62
C ALA A 209 8.58 -6.09 -5.96
N ASN A 210 9.38 -6.91 -6.65
CA ASN A 210 9.92 -6.58 -7.97
C ASN A 210 8.83 -6.48 -9.03
N THR A 211 7.83 -7.36 -8.99
CA THR A 211 6.69 -7.31 -9.94
C THR A 211 5.87 -6.05 -9.73
N LEU A 212 5.50 -5.72 -8.49
CA LEU A 212 4.72 -4.52 -8.16
C LEU A 212 5.47 -3.23 -8.52
N SER A 213 6.80 -3.21 -8.41
CA SER A 213 7.64 -2.05 -8.74
C SER A 213 8.07 -1.99 -10.22
N ASN A 214 7.66 -2.94 -11.06
CA ASN A 214 8.10 -3.00 -12.45
C ASN A 214 7.19 -2.20 -13.38
N ASN A 215 7.60 -0.98 -13.72
CA ASN A 215 6.87 -0.11 -14.65
C ASN A 215 6.70 -0.73 -16.05
N ASN A 216 7.61 -1.60 -16.49
CA ASN A 216 7.51 -2.28 -17.80
C ASN A 216 6.39 -3.31 -17.85
N ILE A 217 5.97 -3.87 -16.71
CA ILE A 217 4.80 -4.76 -16.60
C ILE A 217 3.52 -3.92 -16.58
N TRP A 218 3.46 -2.91 -15.73
CA TRP A 218 2.22 -2.16 -15.46
C TRP A 218 1.96 -1.04 -16.46
N LYS A 219 2.98 -0.47 -17.11
CA LYS A 219 2.91 0.60 -18.13
C LYS A 219 2.38 1.95 -17.63
N SER A 220 1.76 2.00 -16.48
CA SER A 220 1.18 3.21 -15.90
C SER A 220 1.15 3.12 -14.38
N HIS A 221 1.56 4.19 -13.70
CA HIS A 221 1.47 4.29 -12.24
C HIS A 221 0.03 4.22 -11.70
N GLY A 222 -0.93 4.70 -12.48
CA GLY A 222 -2.36 4.66 -12.15
C GLY A 222 -3.08 3.37 -12.57
N ARG A 223 -2.35 2.32 -12.99
CA ARG A 223 -2.97 1.05 -13.37
C ARG A 223 -3.58 0.36 -12.15
N ALA A 224 -4.87 0.02 -12.24
CA ALA A 224 -5.53 -0.83 -11.26
C ALA A 224 -5.02 -2.27 -11.38
N ILE A 225 -4.56 -2.84 -10.26
CA ILE A 225 -4.17 -4.25 -10.12
C ILE A 225 -5.27 -4.92 -9.31
N ASN A 226 -6.07 -5.74 -9.95
CA ASN A 226 -7.20 -6.41 -9.32
C ASN A 226 -6.77 -7.67 -8.53
N MET A 227 -7.73 -8.27 -7.81
CA MET A 227 -7.52 -9.46 -6.99
C MET A 227 -6.86 -10.60 -7.75
N GLN A 228 -7.32 -10.90 -8.98
CA GLN A 228 -6.80 -12.00 -9.79
C GLN A 228 -5.34 -11.77 -10.19
N GLU A 229 -4.97 -10.54 -10.52
CA GLU A 229 -3.58 -10.20 -10.85
C GLU A 229 -2.65 -10.36 -9.63
N LEU A 230 -3.14 -10.02 -8.42
CA LEU A 230 -2.42 -10.24 -7.17
C LEU A 230 -2.27 -11.73 -6.84
N GLU A 231 -3.33 -12.52 -7.02
CA GLU A 231 -3.30 -13.97 -6.82
C GLU A 231 -2.36 -14.65 -7.81
N ASN A 232 -2.29 -14.19 -9.07
CA ASN A 232 -1.34 -14.68 -10.07
C ASN A 232 0.13 -14.44 -9.69
N MET A 233 0.40 -13.44 -8.82
CA MET A 233 1.71 -13.23 -8.19
C MET A 233 1.91 -14.09 -6.93
N ASN A 234 1.00 -15.00 -6.64
CA ASN A 234 0.96 -15.82 -5.42
C ASN A 234 0.86 -14.97 -4.13
N LEU A 235 0.22 -13.81 -4.20
CA LEU A 235 -0.18 -13.02 -3.05
C LEU A 235 -1.61 -13.39 -2.66
N LYS A 236 -1.76 -14.06 -1.52
CA LYS A 236 -3.10 -14.47 -1.03
C LYS A 236 -3.93 -13.26 -0.67
N ILE A 237 -5.07 -13.11 -1.32
CA ILE A 237 -6.09 -12.09 -1.05
C ILE A 237 -7.34 -12.77 -0.46
N ASN A 238 -7.97 -12.13 0.50
CA ASN A 238 -9.21 -12.60 1.08
C ASN A 238 -10.38 -11.88 0.37
N ASP A 239 -11.12 -12.63 -0.43
CA ASP A 239 -12.28 -12.11 -1.15
C ASP A 239 -13.46 -11.95 -0.17
N TYR A 240 -13.66 -10.72 0.34
CA TYR A 240 -14.79 -10.42 1.22
C TYR A 240 -16.14 -10.38 0.47
N GLY A 241 -16.13 -10.29 -0.85
CA GLY A 241 -17.34 -10.40 -1.67
C GLY A 241 -18.03 -11.78 -1.56
N LYS A 242 -17.29 -12.82 -1.16
CA LYS A 242 -17.83 -14.16 -0.87
C LYS A 242 -18.56 -14.24 0.47
N ASN A 243 -18.37 -13.26 1.36
CA ASN A 243 -19.08 -13.15 2.63
C ASN A 243 -20.13 -12.05 2.52
N THR A 244 -21.37 -12.42 2.23
CA THR A 244 -22.46 -11.47 1.97
C THR A 244 -22.70 -10.50 3.13
N GLU A 245 -22.59 -10.95 4.38
CA GLU A 245 -22.81 -10.12 5.55
C GLU A 245 -21.71 -9.08 5.69
N LEU A 246 -20.45 -9.48 5.65
CA LEU A 246 -19.30 -8.57 5.69
C LEU A 246 -19.32 -7.59 4.51
N CYS A 247 -19.61 -8.07 3.30
CA CYS A 247 -19.72 -7.23 2.11
C CYS A 247 -20.76 -6.13 2.31
N ASN A 248 -21.96 -6.47 2.77
CA ASN A 248 -23.03 -5.51 3.04
C ASN A 248 -22.65 -4.46 4.11
N LEU A 249 -21.96 -4.88 5.17
CA LEU A 249 -21.49 -3.97 6.22
C LEU A 249 -20.44 -2.99 5.67
N ILE A 250 -19.46 -3.48 4.90
CA ILE A 250 -18.44 -2.64 4.27
C ILE A 250 -19.08 -1.66 3.29
N ASP A 251 -19.94 -2.14 2.38
CA ASP A 251 -20.58 -1.32 1.36
C ASP A 251 -21.48 -0.25 1.99
N SER A 252 -22.23 -0.62 3.02
CA SER A 252 -23.08 0.30 3.78
C SER A 252 -22.29 1.41 4.45
N TYR A 253 -21.18 1.07 5.10
CA TYR A 253 -20.26 2.06 5.69
C TYR A 253 -19.62 2.93 4.61
N TYR A 254 -19.07 2.31 3.58
CA TYR A 254 -18.30 2.99 2.53
C TYR A 254 -19.15 3.95 1.71
N SER A 255 -20.42 3.62 1.44
CA SER A 255 -21.35 4.52 0.78
C SER A 255 -21.57 5.81 1.60
N VAL A 256 -21.81 5.69 2.92
CA VAL A 256 -21.98 6.85 3.78
C VAL A 256 -20.66 7.66 3.89
N LEU A 257 -19.51 6.99 3.91
CA LEU A 257 -18.21 7.64 3.92
C LEU A 257 -17.98 8.49 2.65
N THR A 258 -18.22 7.89 1.47
CA THR A 258 -18.01 8.59 0.19
C THR A 258 -18.94 9.78 0.03
N ASP A 259 -20.19 9.67 0.44
CA ASP A 259 -21.13 10.79 0.50
C ASP A 259 -20.64 11.91 1.42
N TYR A 260 -20.12 11.52 2.60
CA TYR A 260 -19.61 12.48 3.57
C TYR A 260 -18.39 13.24 3.03
N VAL A 261 -17.37 12.52 2.55
CA VAL A 261 -16.12 13.16 2.08
C VAL A 261 -16.37 14.01 0.83
N THR A 262 -17.28 13.59 -0.06
CA THR A 262 -17.69 14.36 -1.24
C THR A 262 -18.42 15.63 -0.84
N LYS A 263 -19.40 15.53 0.05
CA LYS A 263 -20.20 16.67 0.53
C LYS A 263 -19.35 17.76 1.21
N TYR A 264 -18.37 17.33 2.02
CA TYR A 264 -17.52 18.26 2.77
C TYR A 264 -16.19 18.56 2.08
N GLN A 265 -15.96 18.02 0.88
CA GLN A 265 -14.72 18.20 0.10
C GLN A 265 -13.47 17.88 0.93
N THR A 266 -13.54 16.84 1.75
CA THR A 266 -12.48 16.46 2.67
C THR A 266 -11.37 15.75 1.90
N ARG A 267 -10.15 16.31 1.90
CA ARG A 267 -9.00 15.71 1.21
C ARG A 267 -8.47 14.48 1.91
N VAL A 268 -8.42 14.52 3.23
CA VAL A 268 -8.02 13.39 4.07
C VAL A 268 -9.02 13.25 5.20
N PHE A 269 -9.46 12.03 5.41
CA PHE A 269 -10.44 11.70 6.44
C PHE A 269 -9.98 10.46 7.20
N VAL A 270 -9.93 10.58 8.52
CA VAL A 270 -9.64 9.46 9.42
C VAL A 270 -10.83 9.32 10.37
N HIS A 271 -11.28 8.08 10.57
CA HIS A 271 -12.42 7.81 11.43
C HIS A 271 -12.20 6.55 12.27
N THR A 272 -12.56 6.66 13.55
CA THR A 272 -12.65 5.54 14.50
C THR A 272 -13.83 5.81 15.43
N ARG A 273 -14.23 4.85 16.28
CA ARG A 273 -15.25 5.10 17.29
C ARG A 273 -14.94 6.24 18.28
N ARG A 274 -13.66 6.65 18.36
CA ARG A 274 -13.19 7.74 19.24
C ARG A 274 -12.92 9.03 18.49
N PHE A 275 -12.67 8.95 17.18
CA PHE A 275 -12.22 10.08 16.37
C PHE A 275 -13.02 10.22 15.08
N LEU A 276 -13.57 11.44 14.85
CA LEU A 276 -14.25 11.84 13.63
C LEU A 276 -14.00 13.33 13.32
#